data_677a1a50043c99714a7cbb0de85d041f
#
_entry.id   677a1a50043c99714a7cbb0de85d041f
#
_cell.length_a   1.000
_cell.length_b   1.000
_cell.length_c   1.000
_cell.angle_alpha   90.00
_cell.angle_beta   90.00
_cell.angle_gamma   90.00
#
_symmetry.space_group_name_H-M   'P 1'
#
loop_
_entity.id
_entity.type
_entity.pdbx_description
1 polymer ?
#
loop_
_entity_poly.entity_id
_entity_poly.type
_entity_poly.pdbx_seq_one_letter_code
_entity_poly.pdbx_strand_id
1 'polypeptide(L)'
;MPSQHEIKQELVDAIRMLESAEYIDHNGHCSARRDASTFYINSGASIRGSLTVEDIVVVDLDGKPVDGGNVKPPLEFPIHAEVYRARPKINAVFHTHPQWSTYLTMTGVQQKVVYAQASLLGPMPAMDSPMSVNTREMGEKMVAVMGEQPVVMLKAHGVVAAAESILECFAYAVYVEENARRQYMAMQIGDPYVFSDAEQELCRQKLRSPSLYKKT
;
A
#
# COMPACT_ATOMS: atom_id res chain seq x y z
N MET A 1 -22.90 -0.67 -6.67
CA MET A 1 -21.46 -0.92 -6.82
C MET A 1 -20.94 0.06 -7.85
N PRO A 2 -19.75 0.62 -7.69
CA PRO A 2 -19.16 1.49 -8.69
C PRO A 2 -18.95 0.73 -10.01
N SER A 3 -19.03 1.45 -11.13
CA SER A 3 -18.73 0.91 -12.46
C SER A 3 -17.23 0.60 -12.62
N GLN A 4 -16.88 -0.20 -13.62
CA GLN A 4 -15.46 -0.49 -13.90
C GLN A 4 -14.67 0.80 -14.21
N HIS A 5 -15.28 1.76 -14.88
CA HIS A 5 -14.67 3.04 -15.20
C HIS A 5 -14.39 3.85 -13.93
N GLU A 6 -15.36 3.90 -12.99
CA GLU A 6 -15.18 4.61 -11.73
C GLU A 6 -14.05 4.00 -10.89
N ILE A 7 -13.95 2.66 -10.80
CA ILE A 7 -12.85 2.00 -10.09
C ILE A 7 -11.49 2.32 -10.74
N LYS A 8 -11.40 2.27 -12.06
CA LYS A 8 -10.17 2.61 -12.78
C LYS A 8 -9.78 4.07 -12.57
N GLN A 9 -10.77 4.99 -12.60
CA GLN A 9 -10.53 6.41 -12.37
C GLN A 9 -10.05 6.68 -10.94
N GLU A 10 -10.66 6.02 -9.93
CA GLU A 10 -10.23 6.14 -8.53
C GLU A 10 -8.79 5.66 -8.33
N LEU A 11 -8.37 4.56 -9.01
CA LEU A 11 -6.97 4.12 -9.01
C LEU A 11 -6.04 5.14 -9.66
N VAL A 12 -6.42 5.71 -10.80
CA VAL A 12 -5.64 6.74 -11.49
C VAL A 12 -5.44 7.96 -10.60
N ASP A 13 -6.50 8.43 -9.96
CA ASP A 13 -6.45 9.59 -9.06
C ASP A 13 -5.56 9.31 -7.85
N ALA A 14 -5.69 8.13 -7.23
CA ALA A 14 -4.85 7.72 -6.11
C ALA A 14 -3.37 7.66 -6.49
N ILE A 15 -3.02 7.06 -7.64
CA ILE A 15 -1.63 6.95 -8.11
C ILE A 15 -1.04 8.33 -8.39
N ARG A 16 -1.78 9.20 -9.07
CA ARG A 16 -1.32 10.56 -9.37
C ARG A 16 -1.12 11.41 -8.10
N MET A 17 -2.01 11.27 -7.11
CA MET A 17 -1.85 11.95 -5.82
C MET A 17 -0.62 11.44 -5.07
N LEU A 18 -0.37 10.12 -5.06
CA LEU A 18 0.81 9.54 -4.42
C LEU A 18 2.10 9.94 -5.15
N GLU A 19 2.08 10.03 -6.47
CA GLU A 19 3.23 10.49 -7.27
C GLU A 19 3.52 11.96 -7.01
N SER A 20 2.50 12.82 -7.00
CA SER A 20 2.65 14.24 -6.68
C SER A 20 3.16 14.49 -5.25
N ALA A 21 2.88 13.57 -4.32
CA ALA A 21 3.36 13.61 -2.95
C ALA A 21 4.74 12.91 -2.77
N GLU A 22 5.34 12.39 -3.83
CA GLU A 22 6.61 11.66 -3.82
C GLU A 22 6.58 10.37 -2.96
N TYR A 23 5.39 9.76 -2.80
CA TYR A 23 5.23 8.49 -2.07
C TYR A 23 5.30 7.28 -2.99
N ILE A 24 5.08 7.47 -4.29
CA ILE A 24 5.25 6.48 -5.33
C ILE A 24 6.20 7.03 -6.40
N ASP A 25 7.11 6.21 -6.85
CA ASP A 25 8.01 6.54 -7.96
C ASP A 25 7.53 5.88 -9.28
N HIS A 26 8.38 5.86 -10.29
CA HIS A 26 8.11 5.24 -11.59
C HIS A 26 7.87 3.71 -11.51
N ASN A 27 8.28 3.02 -10.44
CA ASN A 27 8.11 1.58 -10.26
C ASN A 27 6.91 1.19 -9.40
N GLY A 28 6.44 2.05 -8.53
CA GLY A 28 5.31 1.75 -7.65
C GLY A 28 4.01 1.44 -8.41
N HIS A 29 3.12 0.70 -7.80
CA HIS A 29 1.88 0.25 -8.43
C HIS A 29 0.74 0.03 -7.44
N CYS A 30 -0.48 0.27 -7.92
CA CYS A 30 -1.70 0.17 -7.13
C CYS A 30 -2.73 -0.71 -7.85
N SER A 31 -3.50 -1.46 -7.07
CA SER A 31 -4.53 -2.34 -7.62
C SER A 31 -5.83 -2.28 -6.83
N ALA A 32 -6.91 -2.71 -7.49
CA ALA A 32 -8.21 -2.93 -6.88
C ALA A 32 -8.78 -4.27 -7.32
N ARG A 33 -9.38 -5.02 -6.39
CA ARG A 33 -10.04 -6.28 -6.67
C ARG A 33 -11.23 -6.06 -7.60
N ARG A 34 -11.34 -6.84 -8.68
CA ARG A 34 -12.52 -6.87 -9.55
C ARG A 34 -13.51 -7.94 -9.08
N ASP A 35 -12.99 -9.13 -8.82
CA ASP A 35 -13.75 -10.28 -8.34
C ASP A 35 -12.84 -11.26 -7.57
N ALA A 36 -13.29 -12.49 -7.33
CA ALA A 36 -12.52 -13.48 -6.58
C ALA A 36 -11.22 -13.93 -7.27
N SER A 37 -11.10 -13.75 -8.59
CA SER A 37 -10.02 -14.29 -9.43
C SER A 37 -9.25 -13.23 -10.21
N THR A 38 -9.76 -11.99 -10.28
CA THR A 38 -9.18 -10.93 -11.12
C THR A 38 -9.08 -9.59 -10.38
N PHE A 39 -8.15 -8.73 -10.81
CA PHE A 39 -7.98 -7.40 -10.26
C PHE A 39 -7.52 -6.39 -11.31
N TYR A 40 -7.83 -5.12 -11.07
CA TYR A 40 -7.31 -3.97 -11.81
C TYR A 40 -5.94 -3.59 -11.26
N ILE A 41 -5.00 -3.25 -12.13
CA ILE A 41 -3.66 -2.77 -11.76
C ILE A 41 -3.13 -1.84 -12.85
N ASN A 42 -2.36 -0.81 -12.50
CA ASN A 42 -1.67 -0.02 -13.52
C ASN A 42 -0.63 -0.88 -14.26
N SER A 43 -0.50 -0.68 -15.56
CA SER A 43 0.45 -1.44 -16.38
C SER A 43 1.90 -1.17 -15.97
N GLY A 44 2.76 -2.15 -16.19
CA GLY A 44 4.20 -2.00 -15.90
C GLY A 44 4.89 -0.90 -16.71
N ALA A 45 4.36 -0.57 -17.90
CA ALA A 45 4.91 0.44 -18.80
C ALA A 45 4.30 1.83 -18.62
N SER A 46 3.28 2.00 -17.76
CA SER A 46 2.60 3.28 -17.58
C SER A 46 3.46 4.31 -16.84
N ILE A 47 3.28 5.59 -17.17
CA ILE A 47 3.95 6.72 -16.52
C ILE A 47 3.03 7.28 -15.45
N ARG A 48 3.44 7.23 -14.18
CA ARG A 48 2.58 7.54 -13.01
C ARG A 48 1.98 8.94 -13.05
N GLY A 49 2.78 9.96 -13.36
CA GLY A 49 2.32 11.35 -13.42
C GLY A 49 1.37 11.68 -14.58
N SER A 50 1.30 10.83 -15.62
CA SER A 50 0.39 11.00 -16.77
C SER A 50 -0.55 9.82 -16.98
N LEU A 51 -0.71 8.97 -15.96
CA LEU A 51 -1.54 7.77 -15.99
C LEU A 51 -2.99 8.09 -16.37
N THR A 52 -3.59 7.25 -17.22
CA THR A 52 -5.00 7.34 -17.62
C THR A 52 -5.73 6.02 -17.31
N VAL A 53 -7.05 6.00 -17.48
CA VAL A 53 -7.84 4.78 -17.25
C VAL A 53 -7.50 3.65 -18.22
N GLU A 54 -6.95 3.97 -19.38
CA GLU A 54 -6.48 3.03 -20.40
C GLU A 54 -5.22 2.26 -19.93
N ASP A 55 -4.43 2.88 -19.03
CA ASP A 55 -3.25 2.27 -18.44
C ASP A 55 -3.60 1.26 -17.32
N ILE A 56 -4.85 1.23 -16.88
CA ILE A 56 -5.33 0.26 -15.88
C ILE A 56 -5.79 -1.01 -16.58
N VAL A 57 -5.00 -2.06 -16.44
CA VAL A 57 -5.26 -3.38 -17.01
C VAL A 57 -6.00 -4.27 -16.03
N VAL A 58 -6.66 -5.30 -16.53
CA VAL A 58 -7.25 -6.37 -15.73
C VAL A 58 -6.45 -7.64 -15.91
N VAL A 59 -6.03 -8.23 -14.81
CA VAL A 59 -5.28 -9.48 -14.80
C VAL A 59 -5.90 -10.49 -13.85
N ASP A 60 -5.65 -11.77 -14.11
CA ASP A 60 -5.94 -12.83 -13.15
C ASP A 60 -4.86 -12.88 -12.04
N LEU A 61 -5.08 -13.73 -11.04
CA LEU A 61 -4.13 -13.88 -9.93
C LEU A 61 -2.77 -14.48 -10.36
N ASP A 62 -2.64 -14.99 -11.59
CA ASP A 62 -1.37 -15.46 -12.16
C ASP A 62 -0.73 -14.39 -13.09
N GLY A 63 -1.29 -13.17 -13.11
CA GLY A 63 -0.77 -12.03 -13.86
C GLY A 63 -1.09 -12.06 -15.35
N LYS A 64 -2.00 -12.91 -15.80
CA LYS A 64 -2.40 -12.98 -17.21
C LYS A 64 -3.50 -11.95 -17.49
N PRO A 65 -3.36 -11.10 -18.54
CA PRO A 65 -4.43 -10.20 -18.97
C PRO A 65 -5.69 -10.97 -19.34
N VAL A 66 -6.86 -10.53 -18.84
CA VAL A 66 -8.14 -11.24 -19.09
C VAL A 66 -9.03 -10.53 -20.11
N ASP A 67 -8.80 -9.26 -20.40
CA ASP A 67 -9.60 -8.48 -21.36
C ASP A 67 -9.05 -8.53 -22.82
N GLY A 68 -8.27 -9.57 -23.14
CA GLY A 68 -7.71 -9.79 -24.49
C GLY A 68 -6.54 -8.88 -24.87
N GLY A 69 -6.08 -8.03 -23.93
CA GLY A 69 -4.94 -7.14 -24.13
C GLY A 69 -3.59 -7.84 -24.01
N ASN A 70 -2.56 -7.28 -24.65
CA ASN A 70 -1.18 -7.73 -24.53
C ASN A 70 -0.37 -6.90 -23.49
N VAL A 71 -1.02 -5.99 -22.79
CA VAL A 71 -0.36 -5.10 -21.82
C VAL A 71 -0.12 -5.89 -20.53
N LYS A 72 1.14 -5.94 -20.12
CA LYS A 72 1.56 -6.70 -18.94
C LYS A 72 1.43 -5.88 -17.67
N PRO A 73 1.08 -6.53 -16.54
CA PRO A 73 1.18 -5.90 -15.21
C PRO A 73 2.65 -5.63 -14.85
N PRO A 74 2.91 -4.88 -13.76
CA PRO A 74 4.25 -4.78 -13.18
C PRO A 74 4.83 -6.15 -12.83
N LEU A 75 6.16 -6.28 -12.83
CA LEU A 75 6.84 -7.54 -12.47
C LEU A 75 6.46 -8.02 -11.07
N GLU A 76 6.20 -7.10 -10.16
CA GLU A 76 5.83 -7.37 -8.77
C GLU A 76 4.31 -7.53 -8.55
N PHE A 77 3.54 -7.84 -9.59
CA PHE A 77 2.11 -8.18 -9.42
C PHE A 77 1.85 -9.28 -8.37
N PRO A 78 2.80 -10.21 -8.06
CA PRO A 78 2.60 -11.21 -7.01
C PRO A 78 2.35 -10.59 -5.63
N ILE A 79 2.85 -9.37 -5.34
CA ILE A 79 2.49 -8.61 -4.13
C ILE A 79 0.98 -8.54 -3.97
N HIS A 80 0.29 -8.12 -5.04
CA HIS A 80 -1.16 -7.94 -5.06
C HIS A 80 -1.90 -9.27 -5.05
N ALA A 81 -1.50 -10.16 -5.95
CA ALA A 81 -2.15 -11.46 -6.14
C ALA A 81 -2.16 -12.27 -4.84
N GLU A 82 -1.04 -12.35 -4.11
CA GLU A 82 -0.95 -13.16 -2.90
C GLU A 82 -1.67 -12.52 -1.70
N VAL A 83 -1.72 -11.19 -1.61
CA VAL A 83 -2.61 -10.52 -0.64
C VAL A 83 -4.07 -10.84 -0.96
N TYR A 84 -4.49 -10.77 -2.23
CA TYR A 84 -5.87 -11.10 -2.61
C TYR A 84 -6.22 -12.58 -2.39
N ARG A 85 -5.29 -13.52 -2.61
CA ARG A 85 -5.50 -14.96 -2.32
C ARG A 85 -5.71 -15.20 -0.83
N ALA A 86 -4.86 -14.61 0.00
CA ALA A 86 -4.84 -14.87 1.43
C ALA A 86 -5.94 -14.11 2.19
N ARG A 87 -6.36 -12.94 1.69
CA ARG A 87 -7.24 -12.01 2.43
C ARG A 87 -8.45 -11.60 1.58
N PRO A 88 -9.53 -12.40 1.56
CA PRO A 88 -10.71 -12.17 0.68
C PRO A 88 -11.44 -10.84 0.93
N LYS A 89 -11.31 -10.23 2.11
CA LYS A 89 -11.93 -8.93 2.44
C LYS A 89 -11.15 -7.74 1.87
N ILE A 90 -9.88 -7.93 1.51
CA ILE A 90 -9.06 -6.86 0.94
C ILE A 90 -9.50 -6.61 -0.50
N ASN A 91 -9.77 -5.35 -0.81
CA ASN A 91 -10.20 -4.89 -2.14
C ASN A 91 -9.21 -3.93 -2.81
N ALA A 92 -8.21 -3.42 -2.07
CA ALA A 92 -7.15 -2.59 -2.64
C ALA A 92 -5.78 -2.95 -2.05
N VAL A 93 -4.74 -2.94 -2.90
CA VAL A 93 -3.35 -3.18 -2.50
C VAL A 93 -2.47 -2.17 -3.23
N PHE A 94 -1.66 -1.43 -2.48
CA PHE A 94 -0.73 -0.43 -2.99
C PHE A 94 0.70 -0.81 -2.61
N HIS A 95 1.58 -0.81 -3.57
CA HIS A 95 3.03 -0.91 -3.36
C HIS A 95 3.67 0.43 -3.73
N THR A 96 4.37 1.01 -2.78
CA THR A 96 4.94 2.35 -2.86
C THR A 96 6.41 2.33 -2.41
N HIS A 97 7.20 3.33 -2.84
CA HIS A 97 8.61 3.47 -2.49
C HIS A 97 8.86 4.76 -1.68
N PRO A 98 8.20 4.92 -0.52
CA PRO A 98 8.29 6.13 0.27
C PRO A 98 9.65 6.26 0.93
N GLN A 99 10.16 7.49 1.02
CA GLN A 99 11.54 7.78 1.43
C GLN A 99 11.80 7.49 2.91
N TRP A 100 10.96 8.03 3.80
CA TRP A 100 11.20 8.00 5.24
C TRP A 100 11.01 6.61 5.84
N SER A 101 9.97 5.92 5.41
CA SER A 101 9.72 4.53 5.79
C SER A 101 10.89 3.63 5.38
N THR A 102 11.39 3.83 4.16
CA THR A 102 12.52 3.05 3.63
C THR A 102 13.80 3.32 4.43
N TYR A 103 14.10 4.57 4.80
CA TYR A 103 15.26 4.91 5.63
C TYR A 103 15.26 4.19 6.99
N LEU A 104 14.12 4.10 7.66
CA LEU A 104 14.03 3.38 8.93
C LEU A 104 14.40 1.90 8.76
N THR A 105 13.91 1.26 7.69
CA THR A 105 14.27 -0.15 7.42
C THR A 105 15.73 -0.36 7.04
N MET A 106 16.38 0.61 6.38
CA MET A 106 17.81 0.57 6.05
C MET A 106 18.70 0.59 7.29
N THR A 107 18.26 1.27 8.34
CA THR A 107 19.02 1.41 9.59
C THR A 107 18.64 0.35 10.64
N GLY A 108 17.67 -0.51 10.33
CA GLY A 108 17.14 -1.49 11.29
C GLY A 108 16.28 -0.89 12.40
N VAL A 109 15.92 0.39 12.28
CA VAL A 109 15.00 1.05 13.22
C VAL A 109 13.58 0.60 12.94
N GLN A 110 12.95 -0.03 13.92
CA GLN A 110 11.55 -0.42 13.82
C GLN A 110 10.65 0.81 13.80
N GLN A 111 9.77 0.88 12.82
CA GLN A 111 8.74 1.91 12.79
C GLN A 111 7.72 1.66 13.89
N LYS A 112 7.50 2.70 14.72
CA LYS A 112 6.56 2.68 15.85
C LYS A 112 5.47 3.71 15.63
N VAL A 113 4.33 3.55 16.29
CA VAL A 113 3.24 4.52 16.20
C VAL A 113 3.57 5.75 17.05
N VAL A 114 3.87 6.86 16.37
CA VAL A 114 4.20 8.18 16.97
C VAL A 114 3.25 9.28 16.48
N TYR A 115 2.27 8.91 15.66
CA TYR A 115 1.33 9.81 15.01
C TYR A 115 -0.09 9.24 15.11
N ALA A 116 -1.07 10.05 15.45
CA ALA A 116 -2.41 9.57 15.78
C ALA A 116 -3.05 8.73 14.64
N GLN A 117 -2.93 9.17 13.38
CA GLN A 117 -3.47 8.45 12.22
C GLN A 117 -2.79 7.10 11.99
N ALA A 118 -1.50 6.98 12.35
CA ALA A 118 -0.80 5.69 12.25
C ALA A 118 -1.31 4.64 13.23
N SER A 119 -2.14 5.02 14.20
CA SER A 119 -2.86 4.06 15.05
C SER A 119 -3.78 3.13 14.23
N LEU A 120 -4.23 3.54 13.05
CA LEU A 120 -4.98 2.69 12.13
C LEU A 120 -4.13 1.58 11.51
N LEU A 121 -2.81 1.76 11.48
CA LEU A 121 -1.87 0.79 10.91
C LEU A 121 -1.48 -0.30 11.93
N GLY A 122 -1.50 0.03 13.23
CA GLY A 122 -1.03 -0.85 14.28
C GLY A 122 0.46 -1.17 14.17
N PRO A 123 0.90 -2.38 14.55
CA PRO A 123 2.25 -2.84 14.29
C PRO A 123 2.56 -2.84 12.79
N MET A 124 3.76 -2.37 12.44
CA MET A 124 4.24 -2.30 11.05
C MET A 124 5.40 -3.28 10.87
N PRO A 125 5.12 -4.56 10.56
CA PRO A 125 6.13 -5.58 10.38
C PRO A 125 6.99 -5.31 9.15
N ALA A 126 8.23 -5.82 9.16
CA ALA A 126 9.15 -5.69 8.05
C ALA A 126 9.62 -7.06 7.54
N MET A 127 9.53 -7.29 6.24
CA MET A 127 10.15 -8.42 5.57
C MET A 127 11.66 -8.15 5.46
N ASP A 128 12.47 -9.05 6.01
CA ASP A 128 13.93 -8.93 6.02
C ASP A 128 14.54 -9.36 4.67
N SER A 129 14.16 -8.68 3.60
CA SER A 129 14.70 -8.90 2.26
C SER A 129 14.55 -7.64 1.42
N PRO A 130 15.62 -7.18 0.71
CA PRO A 130 15.55 -6.06 -0.22
C PRO A 130 15.11 -6.49 -1.63
N MET A 131 14.89 -7.78 -1.86
CA MET A 131 14.60 -8.30 -3.20
C MET A 131 13.17 -7.96 -3.63
N SER A 132 13.01 -7.69 -4.92
CA SER A 132 11.69 -7.55 -5.56
C SER A 132 10.83 -8.78 -5.34
N VAL A 133 9.58 -8.55 -4.91
CA VAL A 133 8.59 -9.61 -4.67
C VAL A 133 7.92 -9.97 -6.01
N ASN A 134 8.66 -10.64 -6.88
CA ASN A 134 8.25 -10.93 -8.27
C ASN A 134 7.91 -12.40 -8.53
N THR A 135 7.84 -13.22 -7.48
CA THR A 135 7.39 -14.61 -7.55
C THR A 135 6.28 -14.86 -6.55
N ARG A 136 5.46 -15.87 -6.81
CA ARG A 136 4.41 -16.31 -5.90
C ARG A 136 4.98 -16.66 -4.52
N GLU A 137 6.07 -17.42 -4.46
CA GLU A 137 6.71 -17.82 -3.22
C GLU A 137 7.13 -16.61 -2.37
N MET A 138 7.71 -15.58 -3.00
CA MET A 138 8.08 -14.34 -2.30
C MET A 138 6.84 -13.58 -1.81
N GLY A 139 5.77 -13.54 -2.60
CA GLY A 139 4.48 -12.97 -2.20
C GLY A 139 3.86 -13.69 -1.01
N GLU A 140 3.88 -15.02 -0.99
CA GLU A 140 3.42 -15.85 0.14
C GLU A 140 4.23 -15.56 1.42
N LYS A 141 5.58 -15.43 1.32
CA LYS A 141 6.44 -15.03 2.44
C LYS A 141 6.12 -13.63 2.95
N MET A 142 5.91 -12.68 2.05
CA MET A 142 5.52 -11.32 2.40
C MET A 142 4.19 -11.29 3.14
N VAL A 143 3.18 -12.01 2.65
CA VAL A 143 1.86 -12.13 3.29
C VAL A 143 1.97 -12.77 4.68
N ALA A 144 2.81 -13.78 4.83
CA ALA A 144 3.06 -14.40 6.14
C ALA A 144 3.66 -13.41 7.15
N VAL A 145 4.58 -12.54 6.71
CA VAL A 145 5.14 -11.46 7.55
C VAL A 145 4.09 -10.39 7.84
N MET A 146 3.28 -10.01 6.84
CA MET A 146 2.21 -9.03 6.97
C MET A 146 1.15 -9.46 7.98
N GLY A 147 0.78 -10.75 7.98
CA GLY A 147 -0.30 -11.29 8.81
C GLY A 147 -1.61 -10.55 8.58
N GLU A 148 -2.26 -10.13 9.67
CA GLU A 148 -3.51 -9.35 9.62
C GLU A 148 -3.27 -7.83 9.57
N GLN A 149 -2.02 -7.38 9.57
CA GLN A 149 -1.71 -5.96 9.57
C GLN A 149 -2.08 -5.31 8.23
N PRO A 150 -2.47 -4.03 8.23
CA PRO A 150 -2.80 -3.31 6.99
C PRO A 150 -1.59 -2.94 6.16
N VAL A 151 -0.37 -2.98 6.73
CA VAL A 151 0.86 -2.65 6.03
C VAL A 151 1.97 -3.65 6.35
N VAL A 152 2.90 -3.81 5.42
CA VAL A 152 4.19 -4.48 5.63
C VAL A 152 5.28 -3.67 4.95
N MET A 153 6.41 -3.52 5.66
CA MET A 153 7.60 -2.87 5.14
C MET A 153 8.42 -3.89 4.35
N LEU A 154 8.99 -3.47 3.23
CA LEU A 154 10.02 -4.24 2.51
C LEU A 154 11.36 -3.56 2.78
N LYS A 155 12.32 -4.30 3.38
CA LYS A 155 13.61 -3.77 3.82
C LYS A 155 14.36 -3.07 2.69
N ALA A 156 14.72 -1.81 2.89
CA ALA A 156 15.44 -0.98 1.93
C ALA A 156 14.80 -0.93 0.52
N HIS A 157 13.49 -1.18 0.43
CA HIS A 157 12.76 -1.27 -0.84
C HIS A 157 11.51 -0.37 -0.83
N GLY A 158 10.55 -0.67 0.04
CA GLY A 158 9.30 0.09 0.04
C GLY A 158 8.28 -0.41 1.05
N VAL A 159 7.02 -0.15 0.76
CA VAL A 159 5.87 -0.48 1.60
C VAL A 159 4.78 -1.14 0.77
N VAL A 160 4.08 -2.10 1.36
CA VAL A 160 2.82 -2.62 0.83
C VAL A 160 1.72 -2.28 1.82
N ALA A 161 0.68 -1.60 1.33
CA ALA A 161 -0.55 -1.33 2.06
C ALA A 161 -1.71 -2.14 1.47
N ALA A 162 -2.64 -2.60 2.31
CA ALA A 162 -3.80 -3.38 1.90
C ALA A 162 -5.03 -3.00 2.72
N ALA A 163 -6.16 -2.77 2.05
CA ALA A 163 -7.37 -2.27 2.68
C ALA A 163 -8.66 -2.77 1.98
N GLU A 164 -9.82 -2.51 2.59
CA GLU A 164 -11.13 -2.86 2.04
C GLU A 164 -11.61 -1.89 0.94
N SER A 165 -10.93 -0.74 0.76
CA SER A 165 -11.23 0.22 -0.31
C SER A 165 -9.96 0.91 -0.80
N ILE A 166 -10.01 1.48 -2.02
CA ILE A 166 -8.94 2.28 -2.62
C ILE A 166 -8.60 3.48 -1.72
N LEU A 167 -9.61 4.21 -1.27
CA LEU A 167 -9.43 5.38 -0.41
C LEU A 167 -8.77 5.04 0.93
N GLU A 168 -9.16 3.95 1.56
CA GLU A 168 -8.55 3.49 2.81
C GLU A 168 -7.10 3.06 2.58
N CYS A 169 -6.83 2.34 1.48
CA CYS A 169 -5.48 1.91 1.11
C CYS A 169 -4.56 3.12 0.83
N PHE A 170 -5.09 4.13 0.13
CA PHE A 170 -4.42 5.42 -0.08
C PHE A 170 -4.07 6.08 1.26
N ALA A 171 -5.04 6.17 2.19
CA ALA A 171 -4.80 6.75 3.51
C ALA A 171 -3.71 5.99 4.28
N TYR A 172 -3.68 4.66 4.21
CA TYR A 172 -2.66 3.85 4.86
C TYR A 172 -1.27 4.09 4.26
N ALA A 173 -1.15 4.18 2.93
CA ALA A 173 0.10 4.52 2.25
C ALA A 173 0.63 5.89 2.68
N VAL A 174 -0.25 6.88 2.84
CA VAL A 174 0.12 8.21 3.33
C VAL A 174 0.53 8.17 4.82
N TYR A 175 -0.26 7.50 5.66
CA TYR A 175 -0.03 7.51 7.10
C TYR A 175 1.24 6.76 7.50
N VAL A 176 1.61 5.69 6.81
CA VAL A 176 2.87 4.98 7.09
C VAL A 176 4.07 5.87 6.84
N GLU A 177 4.08 6.62 5.76
CA GLU A 177 5.18 7.53 5.41
C GLU A 177 5.23 8.75 6.34
N GLU A 178 4.08 9.38 6.59
CA GLU A 178 3.97 10.51 7.51
C GLU A 178 4.37 10.14 8.95
N ASN A 179 4.07 8.92 9.40
CA ASN A 179 4.51 8.42 10.69
C ASN A 179 6.03 8.21 10.72
N ALA A 180 6.60 7.61 9.67
CA ALA A 180 8.04 7.38 9.56
C ALA A 180 8.81 8.71 9.58
N ARG A 181 8.35 9.70 8.81
CA ARG A 181 8.93 11.04 8.79
C ARG A 181 8.95 11.67 10.18
N ARG A 182 7.82 11.61 10.90
CA ARG A 182 7.73 12.16 12.26
C ARG A 182 8.63 11.42 13.24
N GLN A 183 8.67 10.08 13.16
CA GLN A 183 9.58 9.29 13.99
C GLN A 183 11.03 9.67 13.72
N TYR A 184 11.46 9.74 12.46
CA TYR A 184 12.81 10.14 12.09
C TYR A 184 13.15 11.54 12.60
N MET A 185 12.28 12.53 12.36
CA MET A 185 12.52 13.90 12.78
C MET A 185 12.57 14.04 14.31
N ALA A 186 11.71 13.35 15.03
CA ALA A 186 11.72 13.33 16.49
C ALA A 186 13.02 12.74 17.05
N MET A 187 13.53 11.67 16.45
CA MET A 187 14.81 11.05 16.83
C MET A 187 16.03 11.99 16.69
N GLN A 188 15.93 13.06 15.90
CA GLN A 188 17.00 14.06 15.77
C GLN A 188 17.07 15.02 16.97
N ILE A 189 15.99 15.13 17.74
CA ILE A 189 15.87 16.07 18.88
C ILE A 189 15.64 15.36 20.22
N GLY A 190 15.41 14.07 20.24
CA GLY A 190 15.21 13.27 21.45
C GLY A 190 14.55 11.93 21.19
N ASP A 191 14.10 11.26 22.24
CA ASP A 191 13.37 10.01 22.15
C ASP A 191 11.92 10.28 21.70
N PRO A 192 11.45 9.66 20.60
CA PRO A 192 10.08 9.83 20.16
C PRO A 192 9.07 9.31 21.19
N TYR A 193 8.01 10.07 21.44
CA TYR A 193 6.87 9.57 22.16
C TYR A 193 6.15 8.50 21.36
N VAL A 194 6.17 7.26 21.85
CA VAL A 194 5.51 6.12 21.24
C VAL A 194 4.17 5.89 21.92
N PHE A 195 3.11 5.81 21.11
CA PHE A 195 1.76 5.58 21.63
C PHE A 195 1.63 4.18 22.25
N SER A 196 1.10 4.11 23.46
CA SER A 196 0.69 2.85 24.10
C SER A 196 -0.46 2.19 23.32
N ASP A 197 -0.68 0.90 23.53
CA ASP A 197 -1.79 0.17 22.90
C ASP A 197 -3.16 0.79 23.25
N ALA A 198 -3.32 1.29 24.48
CA ALA A 198 -4.54 1.97 24.90
C ALA A 198 -4.77 3.29 24.16
N GLU A 199 -3.73 4.09 23.94
CA GLU A 199 -3.81 5.33 23.15
C GLU A 199 -4.08 5.06 21.69
N GLN A 200 -3.43 4.04 21.11
CA GLN A 200 -3.69 3.62 19.73
C GLN A 200 -5.14 3.18 19.57
N GLU A 201 -5.69 2.40 20.52
CA GLU A 201 -7.10 1.97 20.44
C GLU A 201 -8.05 3.15 20.54
N LEU A 202 -7.80 4.09 21.44
CA LEU A 202 -8.60 5.31 21.55
C LEU A 202 -8.57 6.15 20.27
N CYS A 203 -7.40 6.27 19.63
CA CYS A 203 -7.26 6.92 18.33
C CYS A 203 -8.03 6.18 17.24
N ARG A 204 -7.91 4.85 17.14
CA ARG A 204 -8.62 4.02 16.17
C ARG A 204 -10.14 4.22 16.22
N GLN A 205 -10.70 4.20 17.43
CA GLN A 205 -12.14 4.40 17.62
C GLN A 205 -12.63 5.76 17.08
N LYS A 206 -11.84 6.80 17.27
CA LYS A 206 -12.17 8.15 16.78
C LYS A 206 -11.96 8.29 15.26
N LEU A 207 -10.90 7.69 14.73
CA LEU A 207 -10.49 7.84 13.32
C LEU A 207 -11.29 6.94 12.36
N ARG A 208 -11.90 5.85 12.82
CA ARG A 208 -12.78 4.99 12.01
C ARG A 208 -14.15 5.60 11.72
N SER A 209 -14.38 6.85 12.09
CA SER A 209 -15.62 7.53 11.75
C SER A 209 -15.75 7.70 10.23
N PRO A 210 -16.88 7.32 9.62
CA PRO A 210 -17.12 7.47 8.18
C PRO A 210 -16.95 8.90 7.66
N SER A 211 -17.05 9.90 8.54
CA SER A 211 -16.86 11.31 8.19
C SER A 211 -15.41 11.68 7.89
N LEU A 212 -14.44 10.86 8.31
CA LEU A 212 -13.02 11.15 8.08
C LEU A 212 -12.65 11.00 6.59
N TYR A 213 -13.18 9.95 5.95
CA TYR A 213 -12.91 9.62 4.56
C TYR A 213 -13.77 10.40 3.55
N LYS A 214 -14.78 11.16 4.03
CA LYS A 214 -15.63 11.98 3.14
C LYS A 214 -15.10 13.40 2.90
N LYS A 215 -13.94 13.74 3.43
CA LYS A 215 -13.33 15.09 3.29
C LYS A 215 -12.19 15.17 2.27
N THR A 216 -11.99 14.10 1.52
CA THR A 216 -10.99 14.03 0.44
C THR A 216 -11.69 14.16 -0.94
#